data_4bda981a78b61e6896d01f83b72b820e
#
_entry.id   4bda981a78b61e6896d01f83b72b820e
#
_cell.length_a   1.000
_cell.length_b   1.000
_cell.length_c   1.000
_cell.angle_alpha   90.00
_cell.angle_beta   90.00
_cell.angle_gamma   90.00
#
_symmetry.space_group_name_H-M   'P 1'
#
loop_
_entity.id
_entity.type
_entity.pdbx_description
1 polymer ?
#
loop_
_entity_poly.entity_id
_entity_poly.type
_entity_poly.pdbx_seq_one_letter_code
_entity_poly.pdbx_strand_id
1 'polypeptide(L)'
;DLHSTTGTIPTALKARMVASIQGAATYMFQGKEDYHIKESLDAYTIATTDVVDRILYGYTVKTISMDVGESMSIHLALEPYGKVVQSLETKINYGNISPYGQSLMKTDLGSIQPRLEQMLLGASLDSLDWITPLAQKAVRTELEGALPEFTPQIDVVGGDTAKATVYLVPNGNSVSRTAVTIQSNTLPSVFFYTMRQYYEKKLRQLEGLPVSFVRRHQMMIEKEIQGELNKSRGVTQFGVTMIPTLEVGSETTLQIHVDSSKYILRGEGYLDMGRGVDSVGLRLYTGVHDGPHDWYVETEFLPNRLEWSFKPSYGYQFTKDTKIGYQYGLPNHHQYGIVQQTIGNRWNARYERDMTAKSNEFAISYDVHEYLRLEYVWGDHDRWLRLIGRI
;
A
#
# COMPACT_ATOMS: atom_id res chain seq x y z
N ASP A 1 13.87 35.92 -31.69
CA ASP A 1 12.83 36.15 -30.67
C ASP A 1 11.46 35.84 -31.21
N LEU A 2 10.65 35.21 -30.36
CA LEU A 2 9.30 34.79 -30.69
C LEU A 2 8.28 35.57 -29.86
N HIS A 3 7.34 36.23 -30.51
CA HIS A 3 6.26 36.99 -29.87
C HIS A 3 4.90 36.50 -30.39
N SER A 4 3.86 36.66 -29.57
CA SER A 4 2.46 36.46 -29.97
C SER A 4 1.78 37.81 -30.14
N THR A 5 0.99 37.99 -31.18
CA THR A 5 0.26 39.23 -31.44
C THR A 5 -1.12 39.29 -30.80
N THR A 6 -1.74 38.13 -30.51
CA THR A 6 -3.13 38.02 -30.06
C THR A 6 -3.33 37.35 -28.70
N GLY A 7 -2.27 37.00 -28.02
CA GLY A 7 -2.32 36.37 -26.71
C GLY A 7 -0.96 35.89 -26.23
N THR A 8 -0.86 35.42 -24.99
CA THR A 8 0.37 34.84 -24.47
C THR A 8 0.47 33.38 -24.92
N ILE A 9 1.45 33.10 -25.81
CA ILE A 9 1.83 31.69 -26.08
C ILE A 9 2.32 31.07 -24.78
N PRO A 10 1.80 29.90 -24.36
CA PRO A 10 2.27 29.20 -23.15
C PRO A 10 3.81 29.08 -23.14
N THR A 11 4.45 29.34 -22.00
CA THR A 11 5.92 29.40 -21.90
C THR A 11 6.61 28.12 -22.34
N ALA A 12 6.03 26.96 -21.98
CA ALA A 12 6.55 25.65 -22.36
C ALA A 12 6.43 25.42 -23.89
N LEU A 13 5.36 25.91 -24.48
CA LEU A 13 5.10 25.86 -25.92
C LEU A 13 6.08 26.77 -26.68
N LYS A 14 6.27 27.98 -26.19
CA LYS A 14 7.21 28.94 -26.75
C LYS A 14 8.63 28.38 -26.82
N ALA A 15 9.12 27.75 -25.77
CA ALA A 15 10.44 27.12 -25.75
C ALA A 15 10.58 26.03 -26.83
N ARG A 16 9.54 25.21 -27.04
CA ARG A 16 9.54 24.20 -28.07
C ARG A 16 9.48 24.77 -29.48
N MET A 17 8.63 25.76 -29.68
CA MET A 17 8.54 26.48 -30.96
C MET A 17 9.88 27.09 -31.34
N VAL A 18 10.53 27.80 -30.40
CA VAL A 18 11.87 28.39 -30.62
C VAL A 18 12.87 27.29 -31.00
N ALA A 19 12.93 26.19 -30.28
CA ALA A 19 13.85 25.07 -30.60
C ALA A 19 13.59 24.50 -32.00
N SER A 20 12.33 24.34 -32.41
CA SER A 20 11.96 23.82 -33.74
C SER A 20 12.37 24.79 -34.85
N ILE A 21 12.10 26.10 -34.63
CA ILE A 21 12.50 27.18 -35.58
C ILE A 21 14.03 27.28 -35.69
N GLN A 22 14.74 27.23 -34.55
CA GLN A 22 16.20 27.24 -34.55
C GLN A 22 16.80 26.07 -35.33
N GLY A 23 16.26 24.85 -35.13
CA GLY A 23 16.66 23.64 -35.88
C GLY A 23 16.47 23.83 -37.40
N ALA A 24 15.29 24.33 -37.80
CA ALA A 24 15.01 24.60 -39.19
C ALA A 24 15.91 25.71 -39.78
N ALA A 25 16.09 26.82 -39.03
CA ALA A 25 16.97 27.90 -39.42
C ALA A 25 18.44 27.45 -39.57
N THR A 26 18.94 26.65 -38.61
CA THR A 26 20.29 26.08 -38.71
C THR A 26 20.43 25.27 -40.01
N TYR A 27 19.47 24.41 -40.35
CA TYR A 27 19.51 23.62 -41.59
C TYR A 27 19.46 24.49 -42.84
N MET A 28 18.67 25.58 -42.82
CA MET A 28 18.54 26.48 -43.99
C MET A 28 19.74 27.37 -44.22
N PHE A 29 20.42 27.85 -43.17
CA PHE A 29 21.44 28.90 -43.26
C PHE A 29 22.86 28.42 -42.96
N GLN A 30 23.05 27.23 -42.35
CA GLN A 30 24.38 26.74 -42.02
C GLN A 30 25.25 26.55 -43.26
N GLY A 31 26.44 27.15 -43.24
CA GLY A 31 27.44 27.06 -44.34
C GLY A 31 27.17 27.99 -45.51
N LYS A 32 26.21 28.94 -45.38
CA LYS A 32 25.99 29.98 -46.39
C LYS A 32 26.69 31.25 -45.98
N GLU A 33 27.25 31.96 -46.98
CA GLU A 33 27.96 33.26 -46.78
C GLU A 33 26.89 34.39 -46.55
N ASP A 34 27.16 35.28 -45.63
CA ASP A 34 26.28 36.42 -45.27
C ASP A 34 25.88 37.26 -46.46
N TYR A 35 26.80 37.44 -47.44
CA TYR A 35 26.52 38.20 -48.64
C TYR A 35 25.41 37.55 -49.48
N HIS A 36 25.42 36.27 -49.69
CA HIS A 36 24.39 35.57 -50.43
C HIS A 36 23.03 35.59 -49.74
N ILE A 37 23.02 35.58 -48.40
CA ILE A 37 21.77 35.68 -47.63
C ILE A 37 21.18 37.09 -47.79
N LYS A 38 22.02 38.13 -47.69
CA LYS A 38 21.60 39.53 -47.83
C LYS A 38 21.07 39.87 -49.22
N GLU A 39 21.71 39.33 -50.28
CA GLU A 39 21.27 39.51 -51.68
C GLU A 39 19.91 38.88 -51.97
N SER A 40 19.57 37.75 -51.29
CA SER A 40 18.35 36.99 -51.47
C SER A 40 17.42 37.03 -50.27
N LEU A 41 17.46 38.07 -49.45
CA LEU A 41 16.79 38.15 -48.14
C LEU A 41 15.28 37.90 -48.23
N ASP A 42 14.64 38.47 -49.28
CA ASP A 42 13.19 38.30 -49.52
C ASP A 42 12.83 36.82 -49.78
N ALA A 43 13.65 36.11 -50.60
CA ALA A 43 13.42 34.71 -50.89
C ALA A 43 13.60 33.84 -49.64
N TYR A 44 14.61 34.14 -48.78
CA TYR A 44 14.81 33.45 -47.51
C TYR A 44 13.69 33.75 -46.50
N THR A 45 13.17 34.99 -46.49
CA THR A 45 12.04 35.37 -45.66
C THR A 45 10.78 34.55 -46.01
N ILE A 46 10.45 34.45 -47.30
CA ILE A 46 9.34 33.64 -47.79
C ILE A 46 9.56 32.16 -47.43
N ALA A 47 10.74 31.61 -47.73
CA ALA A 47 11.06 30.21 -47.43
C ALA A 47 11.00 29.91 -45.92
N THR A 48 11.46 30.82 -45.09
CA THR A 48 11.39 30.65 -43.62
C THR A 48 9.94 30.68 -43.12
N THR A 49 9.11 31.60 -43.65
CA THR A 49 7.67 31.64 -43.36
C THR A 49 7.01 30.33 -43.69
N ASP A 50 7.21 29.82 -44.92
CA ASP A 50 6.63 28.55 -45.37
C ASP A 50 7.06 27.37 -44.52
N VAL A 51 8.35 27.34 -44.10
CA VAL A 51 8.87 26.29 -43.23
C VAL A 51 8.25 26.37 -41.84
N VAL A 52 8.18 27.60 -41.26
CA VAL A 52 7.59 27.79 -39.90
C VAL A 52 6.12 27.44 -39.89
N ASP A 53 5.33 27.84 -40.91
CA ASP A 53 3.89 27.51 -41.01
C ASP A 53 3.69 25.99 -41.14
N ARG A 54 4.60 25.24 -41.74
CA ARG A 54 4.53 23.77 -41.85
C ARG A 54 4.94 23.04 -40.59
N ILE A 55 5.97 23.52 -39.89
CA ILE A 55 6.47 22.83 -38.67
C ILE A 55 5.67 23.18 -37.42
N LEU A 56 4.98 24.33 -37.42
CA LEU A 56 4.15 24.80 -36.31
C LEU A 56 2.67 24.77 -36.69
N TYR A 57 2.21 23.60 -37.15
CA TYR A 57 0.79 23.42 -37.55
C TYR A 57 -0.16 23.93 -36.45
N GLY A 58 -1.14 24.75 -36.86
CA GLY A 58 -2.03 25.49 -35.96
C GLY A 58 -1.58 26.92 -35.62
N TYR A 59 -0.43 27.35 -36.14
CA TYR A 59 0.06 28.73 -36.02
C TYR A 59 0.47 29.25 -37.40
N THR A 60 0.37 30.57 -37.60
CA THR A 60 0.83 31.24 -38.81
C THR A 60 1.73 32.43 -38.47
N VAL A 61 2.70 32.69 -39.34
CA VAL A 61 3.62 33.84 -39.20
C VAL A 61 2.91 35.10 -39.68
N LYS A 62 2.71 36.07 -38.76
CA LYS A 62 2.12 37.38 -39.08
C LYS A 62 3.18 38.36 -39.51
N THR A 63 4.30 38.41 -38.82
CA THR A 63 5.43 39.24 -39.18
C THR A 63 6.72 38.48 -38.98
N ILE A 64 7.66 38.68 -39.88
CA ILE A 64 9.02 38.16 -39.81
C ILE A 64 10.01 39.27 -40.15
N SER A 65 11.05 39.40 -39.36
CA SER A 65 12.23 40.21 -39.71
C SER A 65 13.49 39.41 -39.47
N MET A 66 14.46 39.61 -40.35
CA MET A 66 15.75 38.92 -40.30
C MET A 66 16.86 39.95 -40.30
N ASP A 67 17.74 39.86 -39.30
CA ASP A 67 18.94 40.69 -39.19
C ASP A 67 20.16 39.80 -39.44
N VAL A 68 20.93 40.12 -40.45
CA VAL A 68 22.14 39.38 -40.88
C VAL A 68 23.37 40.22 -40.51
N GLY A 69 24.08 39.80 -39.44
CA GLY A 69 25.31 40.39 -38.94
C GLY A 69 26.33 39.29 -38.62
N GLU A 70 27.14 39.45 -37.59
CA GLU A 70 28.07 38.42 -37.09
C GLU A 70 27.31 37.15 -36.64
N SER A 71 26.05 37.30 -36.29
CA SER A 71 25.10 36.21 -36.08
C SER A 71 23.78 36.56 -36.73
N MET A 72 23.07 35.54 -37.23
CA MET A 72 21.75 35.72 -37.81
C MET A 72 20.68 35.70 -36.74
N SER A 73 19.86 36.78 -36.69
CA SER A 73 18.73 36.89 -35.79
C SER A 73 17.41 36.88 -36.58
N ILE A 74 16.47 36.04 -36.16
CA ILE A 74 15.14 35.92 -36.75
C ILE A 74 14.12 36.32 -35.68
N HIS A 75 13.32 37.35 -35.95
CA HIS A 75 12.24 37.81 -35.10
C HIS A 75 10.92 37.44 -35.76
N LEU A 76 10.12 36.68 -35.04
CA LEU A 76 8.86 36.12 -35.52
C LEU A 76 7.70 36.52 -34.61
N ALA A 77 6.61 37.01 -35.20
CA ALA A 77 5.34 37.14 -34.53
C ALA A 77 4.40 36.09 -35.06
N LEU A 78 3.92 35.21 -34.18
CA LEU A 78 3.00 34.13 -34.49
C LEU A 78 1.59 34.41 -34.00
N GLU A 79 0.64 34.00 -34.75
CA GLU A 79 -0.80 33.96 -34.39
C GLU A 79 -1.31 32.53 -34.42
N PRO A 80 -2.18 32.10 -33.47
CA PRO A 80 -2.86 30.85 -33.58
C PRO A 80 -3.84 30.90 -34.78
N TYR A 81 -3.82 29.87 -35.58
CA TYR A 81 -4.75 29.71 -36.71
C TYR A 81 -6.02 29.04 -36.25
N GLY A 82 -7.19 29.57 -36.67
CA GLY A 82 -8.48 28.99 -36.36
C GLY A 82 -8.97 29.23 -34.92
N LYS A 83 -9.65 28.24 -34.35
CA LYS A 83 -10.16 28.31 -32.98
C LYS A 83 -9.09 27.97 -31.97
N VAL A 84 -9.15 28.61 -30.79
CA VAL A 84 -8.25 28.40 -29.68
C VAL A 84 -8.98 27.79 -28.47
N VAL A 85 -8.25 27.09 -27.63
CA VAL A 85 -8.73 26.57 -26.33
C VAL A 85 -9.00 27.74 -25.39
N GLN A 86 -10.27 27.98 -25.06
CA GLN A 86 -10.68 29.06 -24.17
C GLN A 86 -10.73 28.63 -22.69
N SER A 87 -11.10 27.38 -22.44
CA SER A 87 -11.17 26.80 -21.11
C SER A 87 -10.74 25.31 -21.12
N LEU A 88 -10.29 24.81 -19.97
CA LEU A 88 -9.84 23.44 -19.82
C LEU A 88 -10.59 22.75 -18.67
N GLU A 89 -11.18 21.60 -18.96
CA GLU A 89 -11.71 20.67 -17.97
C GLU A 89 -10.73 19.49 -17.80
N THR A 90 -10.17 19.32 -16.60
CA THR A 90 -9.23 18.25 -16.31
C THR A 90 -9.91 17.15 -15.49
N LYS A 91 -9.85 15.91 -15.96
CA LYS A 91 -10.35 14.74 -15.26
C LYS A 91 -9.23 13.73 -15.04
N ILE A 92 -9.14 13.21 -13.80
CA ILE A 92 -8.23 12.10 -13.49
C ILE A 92 -9.03 10.80 -13.53
N ASN A 93 -8.55 9.86 -14.33
CA ASN A 93 -9.13 8.53 -14.44
C ASN A 93 -8.23 7.53 -13.71
N TYR A 94 -8.72 7.02 -12.58
CA TYR A 94 -8.02 6.07 -11.72
C TYR A 94 -8.21 4.60 -12.17
N GLY A 95 -8.94 4.37 -13.30
CA GLY A 95 -9.23 3.00 -13.75
C GLY A 95 -10.04 2.21 -12.73
N ASN A 96 -9.57 1.00 -12.42
CA ASN A 96 -10.23 0.08 -11.48
C ASN A 96 -9.76 0.26 -10.02
N ILE A 97 -9.02 1.35 -9.72
CA ILE A 97 -8.54 1.60 -8.35
C ILE A 97 -9.72 1.93 -7.44
N SER A 98 -9.75 1.28 -6.29
CA SER A 98 -10.79 1.44 -5.27
C SER A 98 -10.91 2.88 -4.76
N PRO A 99 -12.06 3.30 -4.21
CA PRO A 99 -12.22 4.63 -3.61
C PRO A 99 -11.20 4.92 -2.49
N TYR A 100 -10.83 3.91 -1.71
CA TYR A 100 -9.80 4.04 -0.68
C TYR A 100 -8.41 4.27 -1.31
N GLY A 101 -8.03 3.48 -2.32
CA GLY A 101 -6.81 3.70 -3.08
C GLY A 101 -6.75 5.09 -3.71
N GLN A 102 -7.86 5.56 -4.29
CA GLN A 102 -7.96 6.92 -4.82
C GLN A 102 -7.77 7.99 -3.74
N SER A 103 -8.28 7.77 -2.52
CA SER A 103 -8.09 8.71 -1.40
C SER A 103 -6.62 8.81 -0.99
N LEU A 104 -5.90 7.69 -0.95
CA LEU A 104 -4.45 7.66 -0.69
C LEU A 104 -3.68 8.41 -1.79
N MET A 105 -4.02 8.19 -3.05
CA MET A 105 -3.38 8.89 -4.18
C MET A 105 -3.63 10.39 -4.16
N LYS A 106 -4.82 10.84 -3.75
CA LYS A 106 -5.15 12.27 -3.67
C LYS A 106 -4.31 13.03 -2.64
N THR A 107 -3.82 12.37 -1.60
CA THR A 107 -2.92 13.00 -0.61
C THR A 107 -1.56 13.35 -1.21
N ASP A 108 -1.08 12.56 -2.17
CA ASP A 108 0.20 12.75 -2.83
C ASP A 108 0.07 13.57 -4.12
N LEU A 109 -1.10 13.47 -4.75
CA LEU A 109 -1.37 14.12 -6.03
C LEU A 109 -1.63 15.61 -5.80
N GLY A 110 -0.68 16.44 -6.17
CA GLY A 110 -0.88 17.88 -6.28
C GLY A 110 -1.92 18.22 -7.36
N SER A 111 -2.18 19.49 -7.59
CA SER A 111 -3.06 19.93 -8.68
C SER A 111 -2.34 19.87 -10.02
N ILE A 112 -2.64 18.87 -10.84
CA ILE A 112 -2.13 18.75 -12.22
C ILE A 112 -2.78 19.80 -13.15
N GLN A 113 -3.97 20.28 -12.80
CA GLN A 113 -4.76 21.20 -13.62
C GLN A 113 -3.99 22.48 -13.99
N PRO A 114 -3.33 23.23 -13.07
CA PRO A 114 -2.60 24.45 -13.44
C PRO A 114 -1.49 24.19 -14.45
N ARG A 115 -0.88 23.00 -14.39
CA ARG A 115 0.19 22.63 -15.31
C ARG A 115 -0.34 22.40 -16.73
N LEU A 116 -1.49 21.72 -16.84
CA LEU A 116 -2.15 21.52 -18.12
C LEU A 116 -2.72 22.83 -18.69
N GLU A 117 -3.27 23.68 -17.83
CA GLU A 117 -3.74 25.02 -18.23
C GLU A 117 -2.60 25.86 -18.82
N GLN A 118 -1.44 25.88 -18.21
CA GLN A 118 -0.25 26.58 -18.72
C GLN A 118 0.21 26.11 -20.10
N MET A 119 -0.20 24.91 -20.53
CA MET A 119 0.22 24.34 -21.81
C MET A 119 -0.86 24.38 -22.88
N LEU A 120 -2.13 24.34 -22.49
CA LEU A 120 -3.23 24.15 -23.40
C LEU A 120 -4.10 25.41 -23.59
N LEU A 121 -4.22 26.29 -22.59
CA LEU A 121 -5.00 27.51 -22.73
C LEU A 121 -4.39 28.46 -23.76
N GLY A 122 -5.20 28.93 -24.71
CA GLY A 122 -4.77 29.79 -25.80
C GLY A 122 -4.09 29.06 -26.96
N ALA A 123 -3.89 27.73 -26.87
CA ALA A 123 -3.37 26.95 -27.99
C ALA A 123 -4.42 26.79 -29.09
N SER A 124 -3.97 26.79 -30.37
CA SER A 124 -4.84 26.46 -31.49
C SER A 124 -5.35 25.02 -31.38
N LEU A 125 -6.62 24.78 -31.71
CA LEU A 125 -7.19 23.43 -31.75
C LEU A 125 -6.45 22.51 -32.72
N ASP A 126 -5.98 23.04 -33.84
CA ASP A 126 -5.22 22.31 -34.84
C ASP A 126 -3.80 21.92 -34.36
N SER A 127 -3.32 22.56 -33.31
CA SER A 127 -2.00 22.27 -32.72
C SER A 127 -2.02 21.18 -31.62
N LEU A 128 -3.19 20.73 -31.20
CA LEU A 128 -3.33 19.77 -30.08
C LEU A 128 -2.59 18.45 -30.32
N ASP A 129 -2.52 17.95 -31.56
CA ASP A 129 -1.84 16.69 -31.90
C ASP A 129 -0.37 16.68 -31.49
N TRP A 130 0.35 17.80 -31.65
CA TRP A 130 1.75 17.88 -31.27
C TRP A 130 1.98 18.48 -29.86
N ILE A 131 0.98 19.19 -29.32
CA ILE A 131 1.02 19.70 -27.93
C ILE A 131 0.76 18.61 -26.90
N THR A 132 -0.16 17.68 -27.18
CA THR A 132 -0.52 16.61 -26.26
C THR A 132 0.68 15.77 -25.78
N PRO A 133 1.62 15.33 -26.64
CA PRO A 133 2.83 14.65 -26.18
C PRO A 133 3.72 15.50 -25.24
N LEU A 134 3.74 16.84 -25.45
CA LEU A 134 4.48 17.73 -24.55
C LEU A 134 3.80 17.86 -23.19
N ALA A 135 2.47 17.97 -23.18
CA ALA A 135 1.66 17.97 -21.97
C ALA A 135 1.84 16.66 -21.21
N GLN A 136 1.83 15.52 -21.89
CA GLN A 136 2.11 14.22 -21.29
C GLN A 136 3.48 14.15 -20.63
N LYS A 137 4.53 14.64 -21.31
CA LYS A 137 5.88 14.69 -20.75
C LYS A 137 5.96 15.58 -19.50
N ALA A 138 5.31 16.74 -19.52
CA ALA A 138 5.32 17.67 -18.39
C ALA A 138 4.59 17.08 -17.17
N VAL A 139 3.40 16.49 -17.37
CA VAL A 139 2.64 15.82 -16.30
C VAL A 139 3.41 14.59 -15.79
N ARG A 140 4.08 13.85 -16.67
CA ARG A 140 4.91 12.72 -16.27
C ARG A 140 6.03 13.15 -15.33
N THR A 141 6.76 14.20 -15.67
CA THR A 141 7.86 14.72 -14.83
C THR A 141 7.35 15.18 -13.46
N GLU A 142 6.17 15.78 -13.39
CA GLU A 142 5.55 16.18 -12.12
C GLU A 142 5.12 14.99 -11.29
N LEU A 143 4.52 13.98 -11.92
CA LEU A 143 4.07 12.74 -11.26
C LEU A 143 5.23 11.83 -10.84
N GLU A 144 6.37 11.85 -11.52
CA GLU A 144 7.57 11.09 -11.11
C GLU A 144 8.04 11.45 -9.69
N GLY A 145 7.79 12.67 -9.24
CA GLY A 145 8.05 13.10 -7.86
C GLY A 145 6.96 12.74 -6.85
N ALA A 146 5.69 12.79 -7.26
CA ALA A 146 4.54 12.63 -6.38
C ALA A 146 4.02 11.18 -6.33
N LEU A 147 3.93 10.53 -7.50
CA LEU A 147 3.40 9.18 -7.68
C LEU A 147 4.30 8.35 -8.62
N PRO A 148 5.55 8.06 -8.23
CA PRO A 148 6.51 7.33 -9.09
C PRO A 148 6.04 5.93 -9.47
N GLU A 149 5.08 5.39 -8.74
CA GLU A 149 4.51 4.05 -8.98
C GLU A 149 3.44 4.04 -10.08
N PHE A 150 3.16 5.19 -10.71
CA PHE A 150 2.16 5.31 -11.78
C PHE A 150 2.75 6.04 -12.98
N THR A 151 2.34 5.58 -14.17
CA THR A 151 2.65 6.27 -15.44
C THR A 151 1.40 6.99 -15.92
N PRO A 152 1.44 8.32 -16.11
CA PRO A 152 0.32 9.04 -16.68
C PRO A 152 0.23 8.79 -18.19
N GLN A 153 -0.99 8.65 -18.69
CA GLN A 153 -1.35 8.76 -20.11
C GLN A 153 -2.38 9.87 -20.20
N ILE A 154 -2.23 10.77 -21.18
CA ILE A 154 -3.10 11.93 -21.35
C ILE A 154 -3.81 11.83 -22.69
N ASP A 155 -5.10 12.02 -22.65
CA ASP A 155 -5.95 12.21 -23.81
C ASP A 155 -6.54 13.61 -23.75
N VAL A 156 -6.44 14.37 -24.85
CA VAL A 156 -6.96 15.74 -24.96
C VAL A 156 -7.94 15.79 -26.11
N VAL A 157 -9.20 16.06 -25.78
CA VAL A 157 -10.24 16.31 -26.76
C VAL A 157 -10.42 17.80 -26.94
N GLY A 158 -10.20 18.30 -28.19
CA GLY A 158 -10.30 19.70 -28.55
C GLY A 158 -11.76 20.18 -28.56
N GLY A 159 -11.92 21.50 -28.33
CA GLY A 159 -13.19 22.23 -28.34
C GLY A 159 -12.99 23.60 -27.71
N ASP A 160 -14.05 24.45 -27.73
CA ASP A 160 -14.01 25.74 -27.02
C ASP A 160 -13.70 25.53 -25.53
N THR A 161 -14.20 24.44 -24.94
CA THR A 161 -13.76 23.85 -23.70
C THR A 161 -13.01 22.55 -24.02
N ALA A 162 -11.69 22.54 -23.92
CA ALA A 162 -10.90 21.33 -24.10
C ALA A 162 -11.06 20.41 -22.88
N LYS A 163 -11.09 19.10 -23.12
CA LYS A 163 -11.18 18.09 -22.06
C LYS A 163 -9.89 17.28 -22.04
N ALA A 164 -9.12 17.41 -20.93
CA ALA A 164 -7.94 16.62 -20.70
C ALA A 164 -8.24 15.49 -19.71
N THR A 165 -8.11 14.24 -20.13
CA THR A 165 -8.25 13.07 -19.26
C THR A 165 -6.88 12.48 -18.98
N VAL A 166 -6.49 12.44 -17.71
CA VAL A 166 -5.24 11.83 -17.25
C VAL A 166 -5.54 10.45 -16.71
N TYR A 167 -5.07 9.42 -17.38
CA TYR A 167 -5.15 8.01 -16.95
C TYR A 167 -3.91 7.68 -16.14
N LEU A 168 -4.09 7.13 -14.95
CA LEU A 168 -3.00 6.67 -14.09
C LEU A 168 -2.84 5.15 -14.22
N VAL A 169 -1.76 4.72 -14.87
CA VAL A 169 -1.47 3.30 -15.10
C VAL A 169 -0.47 2.81 -14.06
N PRO A 170 -0.82 1.78 -13.24
CA PRO A 170 0.09 1.22 -12.24
C PRO A 170 1.37 0.66 -12.87
N ASN A 171 2.53 0.88 -12.23
CA ASN A 171 3.82 0.35 -12.63
C ASN A 171 4.26 -0.77 -11.68
N GLY A 172 4.91 -1.80 -12.22
CA GLY A 172 5.49 -2.90 -11.46
C GLY A 172 4.47 -3.87 -10.89
N ASN A 173 4.86 -4.59 -9.83
CA ASN A 173 4.00 -5.59 -9.20
C ASN A 173 2.89 -4.93 -8.40
N SER A 174 1.67 -5.40 -8.57
CA SER A 174 0.51 -4.95 -7.80
C SER A 174 0.14 -5.94 -6.69
N VAL A 175 -0.59 -5.46 -5.69
CA VAL A 175 -1.23 -6.31 -4.69
C VAL A 175 -2.29 -7.14 -5.37
N SER A 176 -2.09 -8.46 -5.41
CA SER A 176 -2.99 -9.42 -6.07
C SER A 176 -4.00 -10.02 -5.10
N ARG A 177 -3.62 -10.12 -3.83
CA ARG A 177 -4.43 -10.73 -2.77
C ARG A 177 -4.19 -10.06 -1.44
N THR A 178 -5.25 -9.99 -0.64
CA THR A 178 -5.18 -9.49 0.74
C THR A 178 -5.71 -10.52 1.72
N ALA A 179 -5.12 -10.58 2.92
CA ALA A 179 -5.55 -11.45 4.01
C ALA A 179 -5.51 -10.70 5.35
N VAL A 180 -6.35 -11.12 6.28
CA VAL A 180 -6.36 -10.61 7.66
C VAL A 180 -6.20 -11.78 8.62
N THR A 181 -5.21 -11.70 9.49
CA THR A 181 -4.96 -12.67 10.55
C THR A 181 -5.11 -11.98 11.89
N ILE A 182 -5.93 -12.55 12.79
CA ILE A 182 -6.11 -12.03 14.15
C ILE A 182 -5.64 -13.10 15.12
N GLN A 183 -4.66 -12.74 15.95
CA GLN A 183 -4.08 -13.65 16.94
C GLN A 183 -4.31 -13.10 18.35
N SER A 184 -4.65 -13.99 19.27
CA SER A 184 -4.80 -13.67 20.68
C SER A 184 -4.31 -14.84 21.53
N ASN A 185 -3.58 -14.51 22.60
CA ASN A 185 -3.18 -15.49 23.62
C ASN A 185 -4.15 -15.54 24.80
N THR A 186 -5.04 -14.57 24.89
CA THR A 186 -5.89 -14.34 26.06
C THR A 186 -7.39 -14.50 25.79
N LEU A 187 -7.81 -14.36 24.53
CA LEU A 187 -9.22 -14.36 24.13
C LEU A 187 -9.47 -15.33 22.97
N PRO A 188 -10.66 -15.98 22.91
CA PRO A 188 -11.04 -16.85 21.81
C PRO A 188 -11.12 -16.09 20.48
N SER A 189 -10.61 -16.70 19.42
CA SER A 189 -10.62 -16.12 18.07
C SER A 189 -12.01 -15.87 17.50
N VAL A 190 -13.02 -16.63 17.96
CA VAL A 190 -14.43 -16.48 17.56
C VAL A 190 -14.96 -15.07 17.86
N PHE A 191 -14.45 -14.39 18.88
CA PHE A 191 -14.86 -13.02 19.22
C PHE A 191 -14.44 -12.01 18.17
N PHE A 192 -13.47 -12.34 17.34
CA PHE A 192 -12.90 -11.43 16.33
C PHE A 192 -13.44 -11.67 14.93
N TYR A 193 -14.38 -12.60 14.75
CA TYR A 193 -14.91 -12.96 13.42
C TYR A 193 -15.48 -11.76 12.66
N THR A 194 -16.32 -10.95 13.31
CA THR A 194 -16.91 -9.75 12.67
C THR A 194 -15.85 -8.69 12.36
N MET A 195 -14.89 -8.51 13.26
CA MET A 195 -13.77 -7.58 13.07
C MET A 195 -12.90 -8.03 11.89
N ARG A 196 -12.60 -9.32 11.79
CA ARG A 196 -11.88 -9.91 10.67
C ARG A 196 -12.56 -9.61 9.34
N GLN A 197 -13.85 -9.89 9.21
CA GLN A 197 -14.60 -9.60 7.99
C GLN A 197 -14.58 -8.12 7.61
N TYR A 198 -14.67 -7.22 8.60
CA TYR A 198 -14.60 -5.79 8.38
C TYR A 198 -13.24 -5.38 7.76
N TYR A 199 -12.13 -5.82 8.36
CA TYR A 199 -10.80 -5.48 7.87
C TYR A 199 -10.44 -6.22 6.57
N GLU A 200 -10.93 -7.42 6.32
CA GLU A 200 -10.81 -8.08 5.02
C GLU A 200 -11.44 -7.25 3.91
N LYS A 201 -12.65 -6.74 4.13
CA LYS A 201 -13.32 -5.87 3.16
C LYS A 201 -12.56 -4.54 2.95
N LYS A 202 -12.01 -3.97 4.02
CA LYS A 202 -11.20 -2.75 3.94
C LYS A 202 -9.89 -2.99 3.19
N LEU A 203 -9.19 -4.07 3.51
CA LEU A 203 -7.89 -4.39 2.93
C LEU A 203 -7.99 -4.76 1.43
N ARG A 204 -9.07 -5.40 1.00
CA ARG A 204 -9.35 -5.66 -0.44
C ARG A 204 -9.32 -4.39 -1.28
N GLN A 205 -9.56 -3.24 -0.69
CA GLN A 205 -9.47 -1.97 -1.40
C GLN A 205 -8.03 -1.58 -1.77
N LEU A 206 -7.02 -2.29 -1.28
CA LEU A 206 -5.62 -2.16 -1.69
C LEU A 206 -5.27 -3.03 -2.91
N GLU A 207 -6.13 -3.97 -3.30
CA GLU A 207 -5.89 -4.84 -4.45
C GLU A 207 -5.87 -4.02 -5.75
N GLY A 208 -4.91 -4.35 -6.61
CA GLY A 208 -4.64 -3.60 -7.85
C GLY A 208 -3.69 -2.41 -7.69
N LEU A 209 -3.40 -1.94 -6.47
CA LEU A 209 -2.40 -0.89 -6.23
C LEU A 209 -0.97 -1.47 -6.35
N PRO A 210 0.00 -0.69 -6.84
CA PRO A 210 1.40 -1.10 -6.82
C PRO A 210 1.89 -1.41 -5.41
N VAL A 211 2.64 -2.49 -5.24
CA VAL A 211 3.20 -2.90 -3.94
C VAL A 211 4.09 -1.80 -3.35
N SER A 212 4.88 -1.12 -4.17
CA SER A 212 5.72 0.01 -3.74
C SER A 212 4.90 1.19 -3.21
N PHE A 213 3.77 1.48 -3.84
CA PHE A 213 2.84 2.52 -3.39
C PHE A 213 2.25 2.17 -2.01
N VAL A 214 1.73 0.95 -1.85
CA VAL A 214 1.17 0.50 -0.55
C VAL A 214 2.24 0.50 0.52
N ARG A 215 3.48 0.09 0.21
CA ARG A 215 4.61 0.10 1.15
C ARG A 215 4.97 1.52 1.59
N ARG A 216 4.95 2.48 0.71
CA ARG A 216 5.19 3.90 1.04
C ARG A 216 4.13 4.45 1.99
N HIS A 217 2.88 3.98 1.88
CA HIS A 217 1.76 4.38 2.72
C HIS A 217 1.53 3.46 3.93
N GLN A 218 2.34 2.42 4.13
CA GLN A 218 2.16 1.40 5.16
C GLN A 218 1.92 2.00 6.55
N MET A 219 2.79 2.89 7.01
CA MET A 219 2.68 3.53 8.33
C MET A 219 1.39 4.35 8.49
N MET A 220 0.94 5.00 7.42
CA MET A 220 -0.31 5.77 7.44
C MET A 220 -1.52 4.83 7.55
N ILE A 221 -1.53 3.74 6.79
CA ILE A 221 -2.59 2.72 6.82
C ILE A 221 -2.64 2.05 8.20
N GLU A 222 -1.49 1.64 8.76
CA GLU A 222 -1.40 1.06 10.10
C GLU A 222 -1.92 2.02 11.18
N LYS A 223 -1.54 3.29 11.10
CA LYS A 223 -2.01 4.34 12.03
C LYS A 223 -3.51 4.58 11.94
N GLU A 224 -4.07 4.57 10.73
CA GLU A 224 -5.52 4.68 10.51
C GLU A 224 -6.25 3.50 11.13
N ILE A 225 -5.79 2.27 10.86
CA ILE A 225 -6.36 1.04 11.44
C ILE A 225 -6.23 1.06 12.97
N GLN A 226 -5.08 1.44 13.52
CA GLN A 226 -4.87 1.58 14.96
C GLN A 226 -5.86 2.58 15.58
N GLY A 227 -6.10 3.71 14.90
CA GLY A 227 -7.06 4.72 15.33
C GLY A 227 -8.50 4.19 15.36
N GLU A 228 -8.88 3.34 14.41
CA GLU A 228 -10.18 2.66 14.38
C GLU A 228 -10.31 1.60 15.49
N LEU A 229 -9.28 0.77 15.65
CA LEU A 229 -9.21 -0.26 16.68
C LEU A 229 -9.35 0.35 18.08
N ASN A 230 -8.66 1.44 18.36
CA ASN A 230 -8.72 2.13 19.66
C ASN A 230 -10.11 2.70 20.00
N LYS A 231 -10.95 2.97 19.00
CA LYS A 231 -12.34 3.43 19.18
C LYS A 231 -13.33 2.29 19.44
N SER A 232 -12.89 1.03 19.30
CA SER A 232 -13.76 -0.12 19.50
C SER A 232 -14.16 -0.24 20.99
N ARG A 233 -15.43 -0.58 21.25
CA ARG A 233 -15.96 -0.71 22.63
C ARG A 233 -15.22 -1.79 23.45
N GLY A 234 -14.66 -2.81 22.79
CA GLY A 234 -13.90 -3.88 23.45
C GLY A 234 -12.64 -3.38 24.15
N VAL A 235 -11.95 -2.37 23.57
CA VAL A 235 -10.70 -1.82 24.13
C VAL A 235 -10.94 -1.18 25.50
N THR A 236 -11.99 -0.37 25.62
CA THR A 236 -12.25 0.39 26.85
C THR A 236 -12.88 -0.47 27.95
N GLN A 237 -13.69 -1.46 27.60
CA GLN A 237 -14.49 -2.21 28.56
C GLN A 237 -13.76 -3.43 29.12
N PHE A 238 -12.92 -4.08 28.31
CA PHE A 238 -12.24 -5.34 28.67
C PHE A 238 -10.71 -5.21 28.78
N GLY A 239 -10.16 -3.99 28.69
CA GLY A 239 -8.72 -3.77 28.73
C GLY A 239 -7.98 -4.49 27.60
N VAL A 240 -8.57 -4.49 26.41
CA VAL A 240 -8.00 -5.17 25.25
C VAL A 240 -7.02 -4.24 24.53
N THR A 241 -5.82 -4.70 24.29
CA THR A 241 -4.82 -4.02 23.44
C THR A 241 -4.84 -4.66 22.06
N MET A 242 -4.89 -3.86 21.02
CA MET A 242 -4.90 -4.31 19.64
C MET A 242 -3.77 -3.63 18.87
N ILE A 243 -2.88 -4.40 18.29
CA ILE A 243 -1.71 -3.90 17.56
C ILE A 243 -1.78 -4.42 16.11
N PRO A 244 -2.06 -3.56 15.13
CA PRO A 244 -2.04 -3.93 13.73
C PRO A 244 -0.61 -3.86 13.17
N THR A 245 -0.25 -4.80 12.33
CA THR A 245 0.99 -4.82 11.55
C THR A 245 0.64 -5.20 10.12
N LEU A 246 1.05 -4.41 9.15
CA LEU A 246 0.77 -4.64 7.74
C LEU A 246 2.03 -5.19 7.05
N GLU A 247 1.98 -6.41 6.57
CA GLU A 247 3.03 -7.01 5.74
C GLU A 247 2.70 -6.79 4.27
N VAL A 248 3.45 -5.89 3.61
CA VAL A 248 3.16 -5.45 2.24
C VAL A 248 3.94 -6.26 1.22
N GLY A 249 3.21 -6.92 0.33
CA GLY A 249 3.71 -7.72 -0.78
C GLY A 249 2.67 -7.89 -1.89
N SER A 250 2.92 -8.77 -2.87
CA SER A 250 1.89 -9.20 -3.81
C SER A 250 0.72 -9.87 -3.10
N GLU A 251 1.01 -10.61 -2.04
CA GLU A 251 0.05 -11.00 -1.01
C GLU A 251 0.29 -10.08 0.20
N THR A 252 -0.65 -9.19 0.47
CA THR A 252 -0.56 -8.23 1.57
C THR A 252 -1.40 -8.73 2.73
N THR A 253 -0.78 -8.87 3.91
CA THR A 253 -1.42 -9.42 5.09
C THR A 253 -1.46 -8.38 6.22
N LEU A 254 -2.65 -8.16 6.78
CA LEU A 254 -2.83 -7.43 8.03
C LEU A 254 -2.86 -8.41 9.19
N GLN A 255 -1.87 -8.35 10.05
CA GLN A 255 -1.83 -9.09 11.30
C GLN A 255 -2.32 -8.17 12.43
N ILE A 256 -3.32 -8.59 13.18
CA ILE A 256 -3.81 -7.85 14.36
C ILE A 256 -3.55 -8.75 15.57
N HIS A 257 -2.65 -8.30 16.43
CA HIS A 257 -2.43 -8.96 17.71
C HIS A 257 -3.37 -8.36 18.76
N VAL A 258 -4.18 -9.21 19.40
CA VAL A 258 -5.27 -8.80 20.28
C VAL A 258 -5.12 -9.52 21.62
N ASP A 259 -4.73 -8.80 22.67
CA ASP A 259 -4.64 -9.38 24.00
C ASP A 259 -5.38 -8.55 25.04
N SER A 260 -6.03 -9.24 25.98
CA SER A 260 -6.58 -8.59 27.15
C SER A 260 -5.50 -8.46 28.22
N SER A 261 -5.38 -7.25 28.78
CA SER A 261 -4.52 -7.00 29.94
C SER A 261 -5.17 -7.39 31.26
N LYS A 262 -6.45 -7.81 31.23
CA LYS A 262 -7.22 -8.11 32.45
C LYS A 262 -7.70 -9.54 32.53
N TYR A 263 -8.07 -10.16 31.40
CA TYR A 263 -8.77 -11.42 31.37
C TYR A 263 -8.09 -12.47 30.53
N ILE A 264 -8.14 -13.71 30.95
CA ILE A 264 -7.77 -14.90 30.20
C ILE A 264 -9.06 -15.67 29.92
N LEU A 265 -9.38 -15.88 28.64
CA LEU A 265 -10.44 -16.77 28.22
C LEU A 265 -10.00 -17.45 26.94
N ARG A 266 -9.63 -18.72 27.00
CA ARG A 266 -9.12 -19.49 25.85
C ARG A 266 -9.70 -20.88 25.86
N GLY A 267 -10.22 -21.33 24.70
CA GLY A 267 -10.68 -22.67 24.46
C GLY A 267 -9.73 -23.43 23.53
N GLU A 268 -9.46 -24.69 23.83
CA GLU A 268 -8.65 -25.58 23.01
C GLU A 268 -9.30 -26.97 22.93
N GLY A 269 -9.33 -27.52 21.72
CA GLY A 269 -9.58 -28.96 21.53
C GLY A 269 -8.28 -29.61 21.07
N TYR A 270 -7.95 -30.79 21.59
CA TYR A 270 -6.74 -31.49 21.16
C TYR A 270 -7.00 -32.97 20.81
N LEU A 271 -6.15 -33.48 19.92
CA LEU A 271 -6.07 -34.87 19.51
C LEU A 271 -4.65 -35.39 19.65
N ASP A 272 -4.43 -36.39 20.48
CA ASP A 272 -3.15 -37.07 20.69
C ASP A 272 -3.02 -38.28 19.79
N MET A 273 -2.07 -38.30 18.90
CA MET A 273 -1.76 -39.40 18.00
C MET A 273 -0.54 -40.18 18.54
N GLY A 274 -0.72 -41.49 18.75
CA GLY A 274 0.31 -42.35 19.34
C GLY A 274 0.16 -42.58 20.83
N ARG A 275 -0.84 -41.99 21.49
CA ARG A 275 -1.21 -42.23 22.88
C ARG A 275 -2.44 -43.16 22.92
N GLY A 276 -2.33 -44.25 23.64
CA GLY A 276 -3.39 -45.32 23.58
C GLY A 276 -4.70 -44.99 24.29
N VAL A 277 -4.67 -44.11 25.30
CA VAL A 277 -5.82 -43.69 26.11
C VAL A 277 -5.81 -42.19 26.23
N ASP A 278 -6.99 -41.58 26.31
CA ASP A 278 -7.14 -40.10 26.43
C ASP A 278 -6.60 -39.31 25.24
N SER A 279 -6.87 -39.83 24.05
CA SER A 279 -6.38 -39.21 22.80
C SER A 279 -7.14 -37.96 22.39
N VAL A 280 -8.28 -37.63 23.00
CA VAL A 280 -9.08 -36.43 22.69
C VAL A 280 -9.45 -35.72 23.97
N GLY A 281 -9.28 -34.38 23.99
CA GLY A 281 -9.71 -33.57 25.12
C GLY A 281 -10.08 -32.15 24.71
N LEU A 282 -10.86 -31.51 25.56
CA LEU A 282 -11.21 -30.09 25.46
C LEU A 282 -10.67 -29.37 26.68
N ARG A 283 -10.06 -28.23 26.50
CA ARG A 283 -9.54 -27.39 27.57
C ARG A 283 -10.13 -25.99 27.48
N LEU A 284 -10.49 -25.44 28.62
CA LEU A 284 -10.93 -24.07 28.80
C LEU A 284 -10.08 -23.41 29.88
N TYR A 285 -9.45 -22.32 29.54
CA TYR A 285 -8.68 -21.50 30.46
C TYR A 285 -9.48 -20.24 30.78
N THR A 286 -9.78 -20.02 32.05
CA THR A 286 -10.51 -18.84 32.52
C THR A 286 -9.76 -18.20 33.67
N GLY A 287 -9.50 -16.89 33.59
CA GLY A 287 -8.70 -16.23 34.61
C GLY A 287 -8.52 -14.73 34.42
N VAL A 288 -7.59 -14.19 35.19
CA VAL A 288 -7.25 -12.77 35.17
C VAL A 288 -5.74 -12.56 35.14
N HIS A 289 -5.33 -11.47 34.50
CA HIS A 289 -3.99 -10.92 34.54
C HIS A 289 -3.89 -9.82 35.61
N ASP A 290 -2.80 -9.84 36.38
CA ASP A 290 -2.42 -8.77 37.30
C ASP A 290 -0.92 -8.49 37.13
N GLY A 291 -0.59 -7.59 36.22
CA GLY A 291 0.79 -7.32 35.81
C GLY A 291 1.47 -8.56 35.24
N PRO A 292 2.59 -9.04 35.85
CA PRO A 292 3.27 -10.26 35.40
C PRO A 292 2.62 -11.56 35.93
N HIS A 293 1.53 -11.43 36.74
CA HIS A 293 0.89 -12.53 37.41
C HIS A 293 -0.37 -12.97 36.67
N ASP A 294 -0.51 -14.28 36.42
CA ASP A 294 -1.67 -14.90 35.82
C ASP A 294 -2.34 -15.85 36.83
N TRP A 295 -3.59 -15.57 37.13
CA TRP A 295 -4.42 -16.43 37.96
C TRP A 295 -5.51 -17.02 37.09
N TYR A 296 -5.50 -18.35 36.90
CA TYR A 296 -6.48 -18.98 36.03
C TYR A 296 -6.84 -20.40 36.48
N VAL A 297 -7.98 -20.86 35.99
CA VAL A 297 -8.39 -22.26 36.12
C VAL A 297 -8.37 -22.88 34.74
N GLU A 298 -7.60 -23.93 34.57
CA GLU A 298 -7.70 -24.83 33.44
C GLU A 298 -8.79 -25.87 33.75
N THR A 299 -9.83 -25.90 32.94
CA THR A 299 -10.88 -26.92 32.99
C THR A 299 -10.68 -27.84 31.81
N GLU A 300 -10.47 -29.12 32.05
CA GLU A 300 -10.27 -30.12 31.00
C GLU A 300 -11.39 -31.13 31.04
N PHE A 301 -11.95 -31.44 29.86
CA PHE A 301 -12.94 -32.50 29.66
C PHE A 301 -12.38 -33.57 28.73
N LEU A 302 -12.43 -34.83 29.19
CA LEU A 302 -12.02 -36.00 28.45
C LEU A 302 -13.25 -36.77 27.95
N PRO A 303 -13.67 -36.60 26.69
CA PRO A 303 -14.88 -37.19 26.15
C PRO A 303 -14.90 -38.72 26.24
N ASN A 304 -13.75 -39.37 26.10
CA ASN A 304 -13.61 -40.81 26.11
C ASN A 304 -13.95 -41.45 27.48
N ARG A 305 -13.80 -40.67 28.57
CA ARG A 305 -14.07 -41.12 29.94
C ARG A 305 -15.24 -40.39 30.58
N LEU A 306 -15.75 -39.32 29.93
CA LEU A 306 -16.72 -38.38 30.52
C LEU A 306 -16.20 -37.77 31.83
N GLU A 307 -14.90 -37.56 31.92
CA GLU A 307 -14.23 -37.04 33.12
C GLU A 307 -13.93 -35.53 32.96
N TRP A 308 -14.09 -34.82 34.06
CA TRP A 308 -13.68 -33.42 34.19
C TRP A 308 -12.54 -33.34 35.15
N SER A 309 -11.54 -32.52 34.78
CA SER A 309 -10.48 -32.07 35.70
C SER A 309 -10.44 -30.56 35.79
N PHE A 310 -10.09 -30.08 36.96
CA PHE A 310 -9.97 -28.66 37.25
C PHE A 310 -8.57 -28.39 37.82
N LYS A 311 -7.82 -27.48 37.17
CA LYS A 311 -6.48 -27.17 37.61
C LYS A 311 -6.37 -25.65 37.91
N PRO A 312 -6.70 -25.20 39.15
CA PRO A 312 -6.33 -23.86 39.59
C PRO A 312 -4.83 -23.67 39.40
N SER A 313 -4.49 -22.58 38.78
CA SER A 313 -3.17 -22.34 38.23
C SER A 313 -2.71 -20.93 38.51
N TYR A 314 -1.42 -20.79 38.77
CA TYR A 314 -0.73 -19.53 38.90
C TYR A 314 0.42 -19.51 37.88
N GLY A 315 0.57 -18.41 37.14
CA GLY A 315 1.67 -18.16 36.23
C GLY A 315 2.37 -16.85 36.55
N TYR A 316 3.67 -16.81 36.32
CA TYR A 316 4.47 -15.60 36.43
C TYR A 316 5.26 -15.40 35.14
N GLN A 317 5.08 -14.26 34.52
CA GLN A 317 5.82 -13.87 33.32
C GLN A 317 7.20 -13.36 33.72
N PHE A 318 8.21 -14.25 33.64
CA PHE A 318 9.58 -13.94 34.04
C PHE A 318 10.30 -13.03 33.04
N THR A 319 10.12 -13.28 31.75
CA THR A 319 10.54 -12.40 30.66
C THR A 319 9.40 -12.29 29.66
N LYS A 320 9.50 -11.45 28.63
CA LYS A 320 8.47 -11.37 27.57
C LYS A 320 8.20 -12.72 26.88
N ASP A 321 9.17 -13.63 26.90
CA ASP A 321 9.12 -14.91 26.19
C ASP A 321 9.09 -16.13 27.15
N THR A 322 9.36 -15.94 28.46
CA THR A 322 9.45 -17.02 29.44
C THR A 322 8.39 -16.87 30.52
N LYS A 323 7.59 -17.92 30.70
CA LYS A 323 6.57 -18.01 31.75
C LYS A 323 6.83 -19.22 32.64
N ILE A 324 6.72 -19.04 33.96
CA ILE A 324 6.81 -20.11 34.96
C ILE A 324 5.44 -20.26 35.61
N GLY A 325 4.99 -21.47 35.82
CA GLY A 325 3.66 -21.73 36.35
C GLY A 325 3.63 -22.85 37.39
N TYR A 326 2.62 -22.82 38.22
CA TYR A 326 2.23 -23.88 39.13
C TYR A 326 0.75 -24.21 38.94
N GLN A 327 0.41 -25.49 38.94
CA GLN A 327 -0.97 -25.96 38.83
C GLN A 327 -1.26 -27.03 39.90
N TYR A 328 -2.47 -27.03 40.38
CA TYR A 328 -2.96 -28.06 41.29
C TYR A 328 -4.17 -28.79 40.69
N GLY A 329 -4.00 -30.04 40.35
CA GLY A 329 -5.01 -30.84 39.65
C GLY A 329 -6.04 -31.44 40.60
N LEU A 330 -7.34 -31.25 40.30
CA LEU A 330 -8.48 -31.86 40.94
C LEU A 330 -9.22 -32.79 39.97
N PRO A 331 -9.72 -33.98 40.38
CA PRO A 331 -9.78 -34.48 41.77
C PRO A 331 -8.51 -35.23 42.25
N ASN A 332 -7.51 -35.45 41.39
CA ASN A 332 -6.40 -36.37 41.67
C ASN A 332 -5.33 -35.79 42.61
N HIS A 333 -5.42 -34.52 43.03
CA HIS A 333 -4.50 -33.81 43.92
C HIS A 333 -3.04 -33.77 43.42
N HIS A 334 -2.82 -33.85 42.11
CA HIS A 334 -1.49 -33.74 41.52
C HIS A 334 -1.02 -32.31 41.48
N GLN A 335 0.30 -32.12 41.67
CA GLN A 335 0.96 -30.81 41.66
C GLN A 335 1.89 -30.74 40.47
N TYR A 336 1.74 -29.69 39.66
CA TYR A 336 2.53 -29.51 38.45
C TYR A 336 3.34 -28.22 38.51
N GLY A 337 4.63 -28.31 38.19
CA GLY A 337 5.48 -27.16 37.87
C GLY A 337 5.63 -27.06 36.36
N ILE A 338 5.45 -25.86 35.81
CA ILE A 338 5.43 -25.64 34.36
C ILE A 338 6.41 -24.53 34.02
N VAL A 339 7.18 -24.73 32.96
CA VAL A 339 8.00 -23.67 32.31
C VAL A 339 7.64 -23.63 30.85
N GLN A 340 7.31 -22.46 30.36
CA GLN A 340 7.01 -22.21 28.95
C GLN A 340 7.94 -21.19 28.37
N GLN A 341 8.44 -21.43 27.16
CA GLN A 341 9.34 -20.56 26.43
C GLN A 341 8.80 -20.35 25.01
N THR A 342 8.52 -19.09 24.64
CA THR A 342 8.21 -18.71 23.27
C THR A 342 9.52 -18.45 22.52
N ILE A 343 9.64 -18.97 21.29
CA ILE A 343 10.84 -18.87 20.45
C ILE A 343 10.42 -18.28 19.10
N GLY A 344 10.70 -17.00 18.89
CA GLY A 344 10.22 -16.28 17.72
C GLY A 344 8.69 -16.17 17.70
N ASN A 345 8.09 -16.19 16.50
CA ASN A 345 6.65 -15.92 16.33
C ASN A 345 5.77 -17.18 16.27
N ARG A 346 6.35 -18.38 16.13
CA ARG A 346 5.59 -19.60 15.85
C ARG A 346 5.97 -20.81 16.71
N TRP A 347 7.12 -20.80 17.37
CA TRP A 347 7.60 -21.91 18.14
C TRP A 347 7.39 -21.69 19.64
N ASN A 348 6.99 -22.75 20.35
CA ASN A 348 6.91 -22.73 21.81
C ASN A 348 7.48 -24.04 22.35
N ALA A 349 8.24 -23.95 23.44
CA ALA A 349 8.71 -25.08 24.21
C ALA A 349 8.01 -25.08 25.57
N ARG A 350 7.59 -26.24 26.05
CA ARG A 350 6.94 -26.43 27.35
C ARG A 350 7.65 -27.58 28.09
N TYR A 351 7.99 -27.34 29.33
CA TYR A 351 8.40 -28.37 30.27
C TYR A 351 7.40 -28.39 31.42
N GLU A 352 6.91 -29.58 31.76
CA GLU A 352 5.99 -29.84 32.85
C GLU A 352 6.52 -30.97 33.72
N ARG A 353 6.52 -30.74 35.03
CA ARG A 353 6.87 -31.75 36.02
C ARG A 353 5.68 -32.01 36.93
N ASP A 354 5.18 -33.22 36.94
CA ASP A 354 4.26 -33.71 37.98
C ASP A 354 5.08 -34.07 39.21
N MET A 355 4.99 -33.23 40.25
CA MET A 355 5.73 -33.44 41.51
C MET A 355 5.17 -34.58 42.34
N THR A 356 3.87 -34.92 42.16
CA THR A 356 3.19 -36.00 42.86
C THR A 356 3.54 -37.35 42.25
N ALA A 357 3.39 -37.50 40.95
CA ALA A 357 3.75 -38.72 40.23
C ALA A 357 5.24 -38.83 39.92
N LYS A 358 6.01 -37.78 40.13
CA LYS A 358 7.46 -37.66 39.80
C LYS A 358 7.76 -37.92 38.32
N SER A 359 6.85 -37.54 37.44
CA SER A 359 6.99 -37.69 35.99
C SER A 359 7.29 -36.35 35.31
N ASN A 360 7.93 -36.42 34.16
CA ASN A 360 8.30 -35.26 33.37
C ASN A 360 7.69 -35.31 31.96
N GLU A 361 7.31 -34.18 31.46
CA GLU A 361 6.84 -34.00 30.08
C GLU A 361 7.56 -32.81 29.46
N PHE A 362 8.11 -33.00 28.28
CA PHE A 362 8.68 -31.93 27.47
C PHE A 362 7.95 -31.87 26.15
N ALA A 363 7.62 -30.68 25.68
CA ALA A 363 6.92 -30.50 24.42
C ALA A 363 7.50 -29.36 23.62
N ILE A 364 7.55 -29.54 22.31
CA ILE A 364 7.84 -28.48 21.35
C ILE A 364 6.62 -28.33 20.44
N SER A 365 6.12 -27.12 20.28
CA SER A 365 4.96 -26.84 19.46
C SER A 365 5.26 -25.78 18.40
N TYR A 366 4.55 -25.92 17.26
CA TYR A 366 4.60 -25.02 16.13
C TYR A 366 3.18 -24.55 15.76
N ASP A 367 3.00 -23.24 15.70
CA ASP A 367 1.74 -22.63 15.25
C ASP A 367 1.67 -22.66 13.72
N VAL A 368 0.94 -23.65 13.18
CA VAL A 368 0.73 -23.84 11.73
C VAL A 368 -0.18 -22.71 11.19
N HIS A 369 -1.22 -22.42 11.94
CA HIS A 369 -2.21 -21.37 11.68
C HIS A 369 -2.71 -20.78 12.99
N GLU A 370 -3.41 -19.64 12.96
CA GLU A 370 -3.99 -19.03 14.17
C GLU A 370 -4.92 -19.95 14.96
N TYR A 371 -5.59 -20.91 14.26
CA TYR A 371 -6.49 -21.89 14.86
C TYR A 371 -5.86 -23.28 15.06
N LEU A 372 -4.62 -23.50 14.62
CA LEU A 372 -4.03 -24.82 14.60
C LEU A 372 -2.60 -24.83 15.06
N ARG A 373 -2.32 -25.58 16.13
CA ARG A 373 -0.99 -25.85 16.66
C ARG A 373 -0.67 -27.32 16.55
N LEU A 374 0.53 -27.65 16.16
CA LEU A 374 1.10 -28.97 16.19
C LEU A 374 2.11 -29.04 17.34
N GLU A 375 1.98 -30.00 18.25
CA GLU A 375 2.85 -30.17 19.41
C GLU A 375 3.40 -31.60 19.42
N TYR A 376 4.71 -31.76 19.52
CA TYR A 376 5.34 -33.05 19.77
C TYR A 376 5.73 -33.14 21.23
N VAL A 377 5.31 -34.22 21.91
CA VAL A 377 5.43 -34.37 23.34
C VAL A 377 6.29 -35.58 23.66
N TRP A 378 7.25 -35.41 24.57
CA TRP A 378 8.08 -36.46 25.17
C TRP A 378 7.73 -36.59 26.66
N GLY A 379 7.09 -37.69 27.03
CA GLY A 379 6.94 -38.11 28.42
C GLY A 379 8.05 -39.08 28.84
N ASP A 380 8.10 -39.42 30.12
CA ASP A 380 9.07 -40.38 30.64
C ASP A 380 8.97 -41.77 30.01
N HIS A 381 7.76 -42.16 29.61
CA HIS A 381 7.46 -43.51 29.08
C HIS A 381 6.88 -43.49 27.67
N ASP A 382 6.23 -42.38 27.27
CA ASP A 382 5.48 -42.27 26.03
C ASP A 382 5.93 -41.04 25.21
N ARG A 383 5.68 -41.11 23.88
CA ARG A 383 5.85 -40.03 22.94
C ARG A 383 4.66 -39.97 22.04
N TRP A 384 4.16 -38.75 21.83
CA TRP A 384 2.98 -38.57 20.94
C TRP A 384 3.01 -37.26 20.24
N LEU A 385 2.25 -37.17 19.16
CA LEU A 385 1.98 -35.96 18.44
C LEU A 385 0.61 -35.43 18.83
N ARG A 386 0.52 -34.19 19.26
CA ARG A 386 -0.71 -33.52 19.65
C ARG A 386 -1.09 -32.47 18.60
N LEU A 387 -2.29 -32.58 18.07
CA LEU A 387 -2.91 -31.55 17.25
C LEU A 387 -3.84 -30.73 18.14
N ILE A 388 -3.66 -29.42 18.18
CA ILE A 388 -4.42 -28.49 19.03
C ILE A 388 -5.18 -27.53 18.13
N GLY A 389 -6.52 -27.60 18.21
CA GLY A 389 -7.41 -26.60 17.66
C GLY A 389 -7.71 -25.53 18.70
N ARG A 390 -7.54 -24.27 18.36
CA ARG A 390 -7.84 -23.10 19.22
C ARG A 390 -9.17 -22.50 18.78
N ILE A 391 -10.00 -22.14 19.76
CA ILE A 391 -11.32 -21.55 19.54
C ILE A 391 -11.30 -20.09 19.97
#